data_c9c90533846c69d084df2c70fe28284d
#
_entry.id   c9c90533846c69d084df2c70fe28284d
#
_cell.length_a   1.000
_cell.length_b   1.000
_cell.length_c   1.000
_cell.angle_alpha   90.00
_cell.angle_beta   90.00
_cell.angle_gamma   90.00
#
_symmetry.space_group_name_H-M   'P 1'
#
loop_
_entity.id
_entity.type
_entity.pdbx_description
1 polymer ?
#
loop_
_entity_poly.entity_id
_entity_poly.type
_entity_poly.pdbx_seq_one_letter_code
_entity_poly.pdbx_strand_id
1 'polypeptide(L)'
;MQEVRKILVLYGGNSSEREVSLKSGTAINQALTNLGLDSELLDFQNNLEFDSFKLYDKIFIALHGNEGESGCLQQKLLEHNISFTGSHPQACGNTWDKEVCKKILQQHDIPTPSWISESKLQRNFDFQKKLAPLQPCKSFFMKPAKDGSSIDTHEIYDQESFEKAFDKCRNTNRKFIFEQTINTRELTVGMLGDIILPPLEISTSKAFYNYEAKYLADDTSYVLPNFDSQKEQKLLTLAEKTFKVMECKGWARVDFVEDENGEFYVLEVNTVPGMTSHSLLPKAAKLINIDYDEVVGIIVEA
;
A
#
# COMPACT_ATOMS: atom_id res chain seq x y z
N MET A 1 -16.08 -1.73 -26.45
CA MET A 1 -15.37 -0.81 -25.56
C MET A 1 -14.71 0.24 -26.45
N GLN A 2 -14.68 1.50 -26.05
CA GLN A 2 -13.97 2.55 -26.81
C GLN A 2 -12.47 2.33 -26.54
N GLU A 3 -11.66 2.34 -27.60
CA GLU A 3 -10.20 2.17 -27.47
C GLU A 3 -9.61 3.37 -26.71
N VAL A 4 -8.92 3.14 -25.59
CA VAL A 4 -8.26 4.19 -24.81
C VAL A 4 -7.07 4.69 -25.63
N ARG A 5 -7.04 5.98 -25.95
CA ARG A 5 -6.01 6.57 -26.82
C ARG A 5 -5.20 7.67 -26.15
N LYS A 6 -5.84 8.48 -25.30
CA LYS A 6 -5.20 9.61 -24.63
C LYS A 6 -5.29 9.49 -23.10
N ILE A 7 -4.13 9.48 -22.43
CA ILE A 7 -4.03 9.24 -20.99
C ILE A 7 -3.33 10.43 -20.31
N LEU A 8 -3.90 10.89 -19.20
CA LEU A 8 -3.22 11.83 -18.33
C LEU A 8 -2.64 11.06 -17.12
N VAL A 9 -1.34 11.16 -16.91
CA VAL A 9 -0.65 10.58 -15.76
C VAL A 9 -0.54 11.64 -14.66
N LEU A 10 -1.30 11.46 -13.57
CA LEU A 10 -1.20 12.31 -12.39
C LEU A 10 -0.08 11.78 -11.48
N TYR A 11 0.92 12.60 -11.22
CA TYR A 11 2.11 12.24 -10.46
C TYR A 11 2.56 13.39 -9.54
N GLY A 12 3.64 13.23 -8.77
CA GLY A 12 4.17 14.24 -7.87
C GLY A 12 3.37 14.40 -6.59
N GLY A 13 2.56 15.44 -6.51
CA GLY A 13 1.75 15.74 -5.31
C GLY A 13 2.58 16.37 -4.18
N ASN A 14 1.98 16.48 -2.97
CA ASN A 14 2.59 17.13 -1.81
C ASN A 14 2.90 16.16 -0.66
N SER A 15 2.69 14.85 -0.87
CA SER A 15 2.98 13.85 0.14
C SER A 15 4.48 13.67 0.37
N SER A 16 4.86 13.02 1.45
CA SER A 16 6.25 12.63 1.72
C SER A 16 6.82 11.63 0.69
N GLU A 17 5.95 11.06 -0.16
CA GLU A 17 6.29 10.11 -1.22
C GLU A 17 6.39 10.78 -2.61
N ARG A 18 6.42 12.13 -2.66
CA ARG A 18 6.50 12.90 -3.91
C ARG A 18 7.59 12.40 -4.87
N GLU A 19 8.79 12.16 -4.38
CA GLU A 19 9.92 11.71 -5.20
C GLU A 19 9.67 10.32 -5.82
N VAL A 20 9.02 9.44 -5.09
CA VAL A 20 8.62 8.11 -5.59
C VAL A 20 7.55 8.27 -6.67
N SER A 21 6.58 9.15 -6.44
CA SER A 21 5.53 9.46 -7.39
C SER A 21 6.06 10.06 -8.69
N LEU A 22 7.03 10.99 -8.60
CA LEU A 22 7.67 11.58 -9.78
C LEU A 22 8.38 10.51 -10.63
N LYS A 23 9.12 9.62 -9.99
CA LYS A 23 9.80 8.51 -10.68
C LYS A 23 8.79 7.51 -11.28
N SER A 24 7.76 7.13 -10.53
CA SER A 24 6.70 6.23 -10.99
C SER A 24 5.97 6.81 -12.20
N GLY A 25 5.51 8.06 -12.10
CA GLY A 25 4.79 8.71 -13.19
C GLY A 25 5.62 8.86 -14.47
N THR A 26 6.90 9.22 -14.33
CA THR A 26 7.81 9.30 -15.48
C THR A 26 8.00 7.94 -16.16
N ALA A 27 8.18 6.86 -15.38
CA ALA A 27 8.32 5.51 -15.92
C ALA A 27 7.02 5.02 -16.59
N ILE A 28 5.86 5.29 -15.98
CA ILE A 28 4.53 4.99 -16.56
C ILE A 28 4.35 5.72 -17.88
N ASN A 29 4.63 7.02 -17.94
CA ASN A 29 4.49 7.80 -19.18
C ASN A 29 5.37 7.26 -20.31
N GLN A 30 6.59 6.84 -19.99
CA GLN A 30 7.47 6.20 -20.96
C GLN A 30 6.89 4.88 -21.47
N ALA A 31 6.35 4.05 -20.58
CA ALA A 31 5.72 2.77 -20.94
C ALA A 31 4.48 2.99 -21.84
N LEU A 32 3.64 3.98 -21.52
CA LEU A 32 2.49 4.33 -22.34
C LEU A 32 2.92 4.76 -23.76
N THR A 33 3.99 5.55 -23.86
CA THR A 33 4.58 5.94 -25.15
C THR A 33 5.10 4.72 -25.93
N ASN A 34 5.77 3.78 -25.27
CA ASN A 34 6.25 2.54 -25.88
C ASN A 34 5.11 1.67 -26.41
N LEU A 35 3.97 1.68 -25.72
CA LEU A 35 2.73 1.00 -26.14
C LEU A 35 1.98 1.74 -27.28
N GLY A 36 2.46 2.90 -27.73
CA GLY A 36 1.85 3.68 -28.78
C GLY A 36 0.62 4.50 -28.34
N LEU A 37 0.45 4.70 -27.03
CA LEU A 37 -0.62 5.52 -26.46
C LEU A 37 -0.16 6.96 -26.31
N ASP A 38 -1.07 7.92 -26.59
CA ASP A 38 -0.83 9.34 -26.34
C ASP A 38 -0.93 9.61 -24.84
N SER A 39 0.13 10.14 -24.23
CA SER A 39 0.16 10.36 -22.77
C SER A 39 0.84 11.65 -22.39
N GLU A 40 0.28 12.30 -21.38
CA GLU A 40 0.78 13.54 -20.80
C GLU A 40 0.99 13.39 -19.30
N LEU A 41 2.01 14.06 -18.75
CA LEU A 41 2.32 14.13 -17.33
C LEU A 41 1.75 15.41 -16.72
N LEU A 42 1.05 15.30 -15.59
CA LEU A 42 0.61 16.45 -14.81
C LEU A 42 1.03 16.29 -13.33
N ASP A 43 1.91 17.20 -12.89
CA ASP A 43 2.26 17.29 -11.46
C ASP A 43 1.04 17.77 -10.66
N PHE A 44 0.57 16.92 -9.75
CA PHE A 44 -0.64 17.16 -8.97
C PHE A 44 -0.41 18.29 -7.95
N GLN A 45 -1.22 19.34 -8.08
CA GLN A 45 -1.24 20.46 -7.15
C GLN A 45 -2.69 20.73 -6.69
N ASN A 46 -2.85 21.44 -5.57
CA ASN A 46 -4.14 21.58 -4.90
C ASN A 46 -5.25 22.31 -5.70
N ASN A 47 -4.92 23.01 -6.78
CA ASN A 47 -5.87 23.81 -7.56
C ASN A 47 -6.05 23.27 -8.99
N LEU A 48 -6.48 22.01 -9.11
CA LEU A 48 -6.72 21.40 -10.42
C LEU A 48 -8.13 21.71 -10.94
N GLU A 49 -8.19 22.05 -12.22
CA GLU A 49 -9.45 22.17 -12.95
C GLU A 49 -9.85 20.81 -13.51
N PHE A 50 -10.67 20.06 -12.79
CA PHE A 50 -11.11 18.72 -13.17
C PHE A 50 -11.79 18.67 -14.54
N ASP A 51 -12.43 19.74 -14.99
CA ASP A 51 -13.05 19.78 -16.31
C ASP A 51 -12.03 19.63 -17.46
N SER A 52 -10.79 20.05 -17.28
CA SER A 52 -9.72 19.84 -18.26
C SER A 52 -9.35 18.36 -18.44
N PHE A 53 -9.60 17.53 -17.43
CA PHE A 53 -9.32 16.08 -17.47
C PHE A 53 -10.27 15.31 -18.40
N LYS A 54 -11.41 15.90 -18.77
CA LYS A 54 -12.36 15.34 -19.76
C LYS A 54 -11.78 15.29 -21.18
N LEU A 55 -10.63 15.92 -21.42
CA LEU A 55 -9.89 15.82 -22.69
C LEU A 55 -9.14 14.49 -22.84
N TYR A 56 -9.08 13.69 -21.78
CA TYR A 56 -8.39 12.40 -21.72
C TYR A 56 -9.40 11.27 -21.58
N ASP A 57 -9.10 10.13 -22.19
CA ASP A 57 -9.95 8.93 -22.10
C ASP A 57 -9.86 8.28 -20.72
N LYS A 58 -8.68 8.34 -20.09
CA LYS A 58 -8.44 7.79 -18.77
C LYS A 58 -7.35 8.57 -18.00
N ILE A 59 -7.49 8.67 -16.70
CA ILE A 59 -6.49 9.23 -15.80
C ILE A 59 -5.70 8.08 -15.16
N PHE A 60 -4.40 8.05 -15.38
CA PHE A 60 -3.52 7.13 -14.65
C PHE A 60 -3.09 7.78 -13.33
N ILE A 61 -3.50 7.19 -12.21
CA ILE A 61 -3.14 7.70 -10.88
C ILE A 61 -1.81 7.08 -10.47
N ALA A 62 -0.74 7.88 -10.48
CA ALA A 62 0.61 7.53 -10.02
C ALA A 62 0.99 8.31 -8.75
N LEU A 63 0.00 8.79 -7.99
CA LEU A 63 0.16 9.52 -6.74
C LEU A 63 0.21 8.54 -5.57
N HIS A 64 1.13 8.79 -4.63
CA HIS A 64 1.27 7.99 -3.42
C HIS A 64 0.86 8.77 -2.18
N GLY A 65 0.52 8.04 -1.11
CA GLY A 65 0.06 8.62 0.13
C GLY A 65 -1.38 9.15 0.06
N ASN A 66 -1.69 10.10 0.93
CA ASN A 66 -3.06 10.60 1.10
C ASN A 66 -3.75 11.06 -0.19
N GLU A 67 -2.99 11.66 -1.11
CA GLU A 67 -3.54 12.22 -2.35
C GLU A 67 -3.98 11.14 -3.34
N GLY A 68 -3.22 10.05 -3.45
CA GLY A 68 -3.52 8.94 -4.36
C GLY A 68 -4.31 7.79 -3.75
N GLU A 69 -4.19 7.57 -2.43
CA GLU A 69 -4.63 6.35 -1.77
C GLU A 69 -5.84 6.53 -0.84
N SER A 70 -6.20 7.77 -0.45
CA SER A 70 -7.31 8.00 0.49
C SER A 70 -8.71 7.87 -0.11
N GLY A 71 -8.84 7.81 -1.43
CA GLY A 71 -10.11 7.82 -2.14
C GLY A 71 -10.67 9.21 -2.45
N CYS A 72 -10.10 10.27 -1.89
CA CYS A 72 -10.60 11.64 -2.11
C CYS A 72 -10.46 12.11 -3.56
N LEU A 73 -9.34 11.80 -4.22
CA LEU A 73 -9.14 12.11 -5.63
C LEU A 73 -10.10 11.29 -6.51
N GLN A 74 -10.18 9.99 -6.26
CA GLN A 74 -11.06 9.08 -6.99
C GLN A 74 -12.52 9.53 -6.90
N GLN A 75 -12.96 9.99 -5.72
CA GLN A 75 -14.30 10.53 -5.53
C GLN A 75 -14.56 11.75 -6.41
N LYS A 76 -13.63 12.69 -6.47
CA LYS A 76 -13.74 13.88 -7.35
C LYS A 76 -13.76 13.51 -8.83
N LEU A 77 -12.93 12.56 -9.25
CA LEU A 77 -12.93 12.07 -10.64
C LEU A 77 -14.29 11.48 -11.02
N LEU A 78 -14.90 10.67 -10.14
CA LEU A 78 -16.25 10.12 -10.35
C LEU A 78 -17.32 11.21 -10.43
N GLU A 79 -17.28 12.21 -9.56
CA GLU A 79 -18.23 13.35 -9.56
C GLU A 79 -18.20 14.13 -10.88
N HIS A 80 -17.04 14.16 -11.55
CA HIS A 80 -16.86 14.78 -12.86
C HIS A 80 -17.04 13.81 -14.04
N ASN A 81 -17.42 12.54 -13.79
CA ASN A 81 -17.53 11.48 -14.79
C ASN A 81 -16.23 11.22 -15.56
N ILE A 82 -15.10 11.24 -14.87
CA ILE A 82 -13.78 11.02 -15.44
C ILE A 82 -13.34 9.60 -15.12
N SER A 83 -12.91 8.84 -16.14
CA SER A 83 -12.38 7.48 -15.99
C SER A 83 -10.95 7.52 -15.43
N PHE A 84 -10.61 6.57 -14.55
CA PHE A 84 -9.28 6.49 -13.94
C PHE A 84 -8.86 5.04 -13.68
N THR A 85 -7.57 4.82 -13.44
CA THR A 85 -7.01 3.51 -13.13
C THR A 85 -7.15 3.16 -11.65
N GLY A 86 -7.35 1.87 -11.35
CA GLY A 86 -7.31 1.34 -9.99
C GLY A 86 -8.66 1.35 -9.28
N SER A 87 -8.59 1.31 -7.97
CA SER A 87 -9.72 1.07 -7.08
C SER A 87 -10.64 2.27 -6.92
N HIS A 88 -11.93 2.01 -6.70
CA HIS A 88 -12.93 3.04 -6.41
C HIS A 88 -12.67 3.74 -5.05
N PRO A 89 -13.25 4.94 -4.82
CA PRO A 89 -13.03 5.75 -3.61
C PRO A 89 -13.22 4.99 -2.30
N GLN A 90 -14.25 4.14 -2.23
CA GLN A 90 -14.57 3.37 -1.03
C GLN A 90 -13.48 2.36 -0.70
N ALA A 91 -13.00 1.61 -1.71
CA ALA A 91 -11.91 0.65 -1.53
C ALA A 91 -10.62 1.34 -1.10
N CYS A 92 -10.27 2.45 -1.76
CA CYS A 92 -9.11 3.27 -1.37
C CYS A 92 -9.24 3.76 0.08
N GLY A 93 -10.38 4.34 0.46
CA GLY A 93 -10.60 4.82 1.82
C GLY A 93 -10.57 3.70 2.88
N ASN A 94 -11.12 2.52 2.55
CA ASN A 94 -11.12 1.36 3.43
C ASN A 94 -9.71 0.80 3.67
N THR A 95 -8.86 0.79 2.64
CA THR A 95 -7.48 0.31 2.75
C THR A 95 -6.53 1.34 3.36
N TRP A 96 -6.76 2.64 3.10
CA TRP A 96 -5.97 3.73 3.65
C TRP A 96 -6.08 3.87 5.18
N ASP A 97 -7.29 3.70 5.73
CA ASP A 97 -7.52 3.71 7.18
C ASP A 97 -7.26 2.30 7.76
N LYS A 98 -6.11 2.12 8.40
CA LYS A 98 -5.70 0.82 8.99
C LYS A 98 -6.72 0.26 9.98
N GLU A 99 -7.43 1.13 10.73
CA GLU A 99 -8.49 0.68 11.63
C GLU A 99 -9.68 0.10 10.85
N VAL A 100 -10.10 0.78 9.79
CA VAL A 100 -11.20 0.33 8.94
C VAL A 100 -10.80 -0.94 8.21
N CYS A 101 -9.61 -0.97 7.62
CA CYS A 101 -9.06 -2.13 6.94
C CYS A 101 -9.10 -3.37 7.84
N LYS A 102 -8.54 -3.28 9.05
CA LYS A 102 -8.50 -4.40 10.00
C LYS A 102 -9.88 -4.84 10.47
N LYS A 103 -10.83 -3.92 10.64
CA LYS A 103 -12.23 -4.27 10.96
C LYS A 103 -12.88 -5.08 9.84
N ILE A 104 -12.67 -4.67 8.58
CA ILE A 104 -13.19 -5.41 7.41
C ILE A 104 -12.54 -6.80 7.33
N LEU A 105 -11.21 -6.88 7.50
CA LEU A 105 -10.51 -8.18 7.52
C LEU A 105 -11.11 -9.13 8.57
N GLN A 106 -11.31 -8.64 9.81
CA GLN A 106 -11.89 -9.43 10.90
C GLN A 106 -13.34 -9.87 10.61
N GLN A 107 -14.17 -8.99 10.02
CA GLN A 107 -15.56 -9.32 9.65
C GLN A 107 -15.65 -10.43 8.61
N HIS A 108 -14.58 -10.65 7.84
CA HIS A 108 -14.52 -11.67 6.80
C HIS A 108 -13.58 -12.84 7.13
N ASP A 109 -13.24 -13.01 8.42
CA ASP A 109 -12.35 -14.08 8.89
C ASP A 109 -11.00 -14.12 8.12
N ILE A 110 -10.43 -12.93 7.86
CA ILE A 110 -9.09 -12.79 7.29
C ILE A 110 -8.12 -12.46 8.42
N PRO A 111 -7.10 -13.30 8.65
CA PRO A 111 -6.13 -13.08 9.71
C PRO A 111 -5.38 -11.75 9.52
N THR A 112 -5.32 -10.97 10.60
CA THR A 112 -4.50 -9.75 10.71
C THR A 112 -3.93 -9.69 12.13
N PRO A 113 -2.72 -9.13 12.37
CA PRO A 113 -2.18 -9.03 13.71
C PRO A 113 -3.17 -8.36 14.67
N SER A 114 -3.27 -8.86 15.89
CA SER A 114 -4.13 -8.29 16.92
C SER A 114 -3.81 -6.83 17.19
N TRP A 115 -4.82 -5.99 17.38
CA TRP A 115 -4.64 -4.56 17.43
C TRP A 115 -5.67 -3.84 18.31
N ILE A 116 -5.33 -2.64 18.75
CA ILE A 116 -6.24 -1.64 19.34
C ILE A 116 -6.01 -0.28 18.70
N SER A 117 -6.95 0.65 18.88
CA SER A 117 -6.79 2.03 18.42
C SER A 117 -6.93 3.04 19.55
N GLU A 118 -6.24 4.17 19.40
CA GLU A 118 -6.37 5.36 20.25
C GLU A 118 -6.65 6.58 19.37
N SER A 119 -7.66 7.37 19.72
CA SER A 119 -8.08 8.52 18.92
C SER A 119 -7.01 9.60 18.78
N LYS A 120 -6.13 9.71 19.78
CA LYS A 120 -4.91 10.53 19.80
C LYS A 120 -3.94 9.97 20.84
N LEU A 121 -2.65 10.18 20.61
CA LEU A 121 -1.65 9.85 21.62
C LEU A 121 -1.65 10.85 22.75
N GLN A 122 -1.45 10.35 23.96
CA GLN A 122 -1.25 11.16 25.16
C GLN A 122 0.01 10.69 25.88
N ARG A 123 0.79 11.61 26.43
CA ARG A 123 2.04 11.26 27.15
C ARG A 123 1.79 10.34 28.36
N ASN A 124 0.62 10.45 29.01
CA ASN A 124 0.20 9.61 30.13
C ASN A 124 -0.50 8.30 29.69
N PHE A 125 -0.21 7.82 28.47
CA PHE A 125 -0.68 6.52 28.00
C PHE A 125 -0.15 5.42 28.92
N ASP A 126 -1.05 4.66 29.51
CA ASP A 126 -0.72 3.51 30.36
C ASP A 126 -0.49 2.29 29.48
N PHE A 127 0.78 2.04 29.14
CA PHE A 127 1.21 0.97 28.26
C PHE A 127 0.68 -0.40 28.69
N GLN A 128 0.87 -0.75 29.98
CA GLN A 128 0.47 -2.08 30.48
C GLN A 128 -1.03 -2.28 30.44
N LYS A 129 -1.79 -1.31 30.94
CA LYS A 129 -3.25 -1.38 30.97
C LYS A 129 -3.88 -1.38 29.57
N LYS A 130 -3.41 -0.50 28.71
CA LYS A 130 -3.97 -0.31 27.37
C LYS A 130 -3.65 -1.48 26.44
N LEU A 131 -2.45 -2.03 26.52
CA LEU A 131 -2.02 -3.13 25.64
C LEU A 131 -2.26 -4.52 26.26
N ALA A 132 -2.80 -4.62 27.47
CA ALA A 132 -3.18 -5.89 28.08
C ALA A 132 -4.04 -6.80 27.18
N PRO A 133 -5.02 -6.29 26.40
CA PRO A 133 -5.81 -7.13 25.51
C PRO A 133 -5.03 -7.80 24.37
N LEU A 134 -3.82 -7.29 24.07
CA LEU A 134 -2.96 -7.80 23.00
C LEU A 134 -1.88 -8.76 23.51
N GLN A 135 -1.85 -9.04 24.83
CA GLN A 135 -0.89 -9.99 25.42
C GLN A 135 -1.32 -11.45 25.22
N PRO A 136 -0.37 -12.43 25.17
CA PRO A 136 1.08 -12.22 25.33
C PRO A 136 1.77 -11.85 24.00
N CYS A 137 2.61 -10.82 24.04
CA CYS A 137 3.45 -10.45 22.90
C CYS A 137 4.69 -9.67 23.39
N LYS A 138 5.80 -9.76 22.65
CA LYS A 138 7.08 -9.18 23.05
C LYS A 138 7.16 -7.68 22.78
N SER A 139 6.50 -7.22 21.71
CA SER A 139 6.50 -5.82 21.28
C SER A 139 5.26 -5.50 20.46
N PHE A 140 5.05 -4.21 20.24
CA PHE A 140 3.94 -3.69 19.46
C PHE A 140 4.44 -2.64 18.48
N PHE A 141 3.85 -2.59 17.30
CA PHE A 141 3.99 -1.45 16.41
C PHE A 141 2.94 -0.38 16.74
N MET A 142 3.43 0.79 17.17
CA MET A 142 2.64 2.01 17.25
C MET A 142 2.74 2.73 15.90
N LYS A 143 1.61 2.95 15.22
CA LYS A 143 1.59 3.60 13.91
C LYS A 143 0.32 4.42 13.69
N PRO A 144 0.36 5.51 12.91
CA PRO A 144 -0.84 6.26 12.56
C PRO A 144 -1.85 5.39 11.81
N ALA A 145 -3.14 5.58 12.11
CA ALA A 145 -4.21 4.86 11.41
C ALA A 145 -4.27 5.22 9.92
N LYS A 146 -3.97 6.48 9.59
CA LYS A 146 -3.97 7.03 8.21
C LYS A 146 -2.64 7.67 7.93
N ASP A 147 -1.74 6.89 7.38
CA ASP A 147 -0.45 7.35 6.82
C ASP A 147 0.24 6.20 6.10
N GLY A 148 1.14 6.53 5.17
CA GLY A 148 1.96 5.61 4.41
C GLY A 148 3.44 5.65 4.81
N SER A 149 4.28 4.89 4.11
CA SER A 149 5.74 4.92 4.17
C SER A 149 6.35 4.79 5.56
N SER A 150 5.69 4.09 6.47
CA SER A 150 6.17 3.88 7.86
C SER A 150 6.43 5.18 8.64
N ILE A 151 5.82 6.31 8.25
CA ILE A 151 5.94 7.59 8.97
C ILE A 151 5.33 7.46 10.35
N ASP A 152 6.08 7.95 11.38
CA ASP A 152 5.70 7.85 12.81
C ASP A 152 5.34 6.40 13.24
N THR A 153 5.93 5.40 12.57
CA THR A 153 5.83 3.99 12.94
C THR A 153 6.99 3.63 13.84
N HIS A 154 6.68 3.14 15.02
CA HIS A 154 7.67 2.79 16.04
C HIS A 154 7.36 1.44 16.67
N GLU A 155 8.38 0.61 16.81
CA GLU A 155 8.28 -0.58 17.65
C GLU A 155 8.48 -0.20 19.11
N ILE A 156 7.56 -0.64 19.98
CA ILE A 156 7.54 -0.31 21.40
C ILE A 156 7.41 -1.59 22.23
N TYR A 157 8.11 -1.63 23.37
CA TYR A 157 8.23 -2.82 24.23
C TYR A 157 7.68 -2.58 25.64
N ASP A 158 7.72 -1.32 26.09
CA ASP A 158 7.40 -0.88 27.44
C ASP A 158 7.02 0.60 27.46
N GLN A 159 6.75 1.12 28.64
CA GLN A 159 6.39 2.52 28.83
C GLN A 159 7.50 3.48 28.37
N GLU A 160 8.77 3.15 28.62
CA GLU A 160 9.90 4.01 28.25
C GLU A 160 10.06 4.12 26.73
N SER A 161 9.97 2.99 26.02
CA SER A 161 10.03 2.96 24.55
C SER A 161 8.84 3.68 23.91
N PHE A 162 7.64 3.58 24.53
CA PHE A 162 6.48 4.38 24.12
C PHE A 162 6.74 5.88 24.27
N GLU A 163 7.26 6.35 25.40
CA GLU A 163 7.54 7.76 25.64
C GLU A 163 8.56 8.30 24.63
N LYS A 164 9.62 7.54 24.34
CA LYS A 164 10.60 7.88 23.30
C LYS A 164 9.96 7.97 21.91
N ALA A 165 9.05 7.06 21.59
CA ALA A 165 8.30 7.07 20.33
C ALA A 165 7.35 8.26 20.26
N PHE A 166 6.62 8.54 21.36
CA PHE A 166 5.74 9.70 21.47
C PHE A 166 6.47 11.02 21.17
N ASP A 167 7.67 11.21 21.75
CA ASP A 167 8.48 12.43 21.57
C ASP A 167 9.00 12.60 20.12
N LYS A 168 9.11 11.52 19.36
CA LYS A 168 9.53 11.54 17.96
C LYS A 168 8.38 11.74 16.98
N CYS A 169 7.12 11.50 17.38
CA CYS A 169 5.98 11.63 16.50
C CYS A 169 5.80 13.07 16.02
N ARG A 170 5.64 13.24 14.71
CA ARG A 170 5.42 14.55 14.06
C ARG A 170 4.08 15.17 14.45
N ASN A 171 3.06 14.33 14.64
CA ASN A 171 1.73 14.77 15.04
C ASN A 171 1.05 13.70 15.91
N THR A 172 0.92 13.97 17.18
CA THR A 172 0.25 13.10 18.18
C THR A 172 -1.26 13.30 18.25
N ASN A 173 -1.79 14.36 17.61
CA ASN A 173 -3.23 14.69 17.64
C ASN A 173 -3.99 14.05 16.47
N ARG A 174 -3.67 12.78 16.16
CA ARG A 174 -4.35 11.96 15.17
C ARG A 174 -4.54 10.55 15.73
N LYS A 175 -5.39 9.76 15.09
CA LYS A 175 -5.63 8.37 15.50
C LYS A 175 -4.38 7.51 15.26
N PHE A 176 -4.05 6.65 16.22
CA PHE A 176 -3.01 5.63 16.12
C PHE A 176 -3.60 4.24 16.32
N ILE A 177 -2.97 3.26 15.74
CA ILE A 177 -3.17 1.84 16.09
C ILE A 177 -1.92 1.32 16.79
N PHE A 178 -2.14 0.39 17.69
CA PHE A 178 -1.11 -0.44 18.33
C PHE A 178 -1.36 -1.87 17.88
N GLU A 179 -0.41 -2.46 17.26
CA GLU A 179 -0.52 -3.76 16.60
C GLU A 179 0.53 -4.71 17.16
N GLN A 180 0.13 -5.94 17.45
CA GLN A 180 1.06 -6.98 17.88
C GLN A 180 2.15 -7.19 16.84
N THR A 181 3.41 -7.21 17.27
CA THR A 181 4.54 -7.49 16.38
C THR A 181 4.60 -8.98 16.05
N ILE A 182 4.65 -9.28 14.76
CA ILE A 182 4.93 -10.61 14.19
C ILE A 182 6.17 -10.45 13.32
N ASN A 183 7.29 -11.03 13.73
CA ASN A 183 8.62 -10.74 13.17
C ASN A 183 9.32 -11.98 12.62
N THR A 184 8.64 -12.82 11.85
CA THR A 184 9.33 -13.97 11.26
C THR A 184 9.72 -13.67 9.81
N ARG A 185 8.75 -13.33 8.97
CA ARG A 185 8.98 -13.01 7.55
C ARG A 185 7.98 -11.97 7.09
N GLU A 186 8.41 -11.05 6.25
CA GLU A 186 7.55 -10.10 5.56
C GLU A 186 7.40 -10.51 4.10
N LEU A 187 6.16 -10.56 3.62
CA LEU A 187 5.80 -11.06 2.30
C LEU A 187 4.85 -10.09 1.62
N THR A 188 4.83 -10.11 0.31
CA THR A 188 3.88 -9.33 -0.46
C THR A 188 3.38 -10.10 -1.68
N VAL A 189 2.12 -9.87 -2.04
CA VAL A 189 1.47 -10.42 -3.23
C VAL A 189 0.86 -9.27 -4.03
N GLY A 190 1.27 -9.13 -5.28
CA GLY A 190 0.68 -8.18 -6.21
C GLY A 190 -0.55 -8.76 -6.90
N MET A 191 -1.54 -7.89 -7.15
CA MET A 191 -2.71 -8.17 -7.98
C MET A 191 -2.65 -7.26 -9.19
N LEU A 192 -2.82 -7.81 -10.41
CA LEU A 192 -2.72 -7.08 -11.67
C LEU A 192 -3.83 -7.52 -12.63
N GLY A 193 -4.91 -6.73 -12.74
CA GLY A 193 -6.13 -7.20 -13.38
C GLY A 193 -6.66 -8.47 -12.68
N ASP A 194 -6.84 -9.53 -13.46
CA ASP A 194 -7.22 -10.85 -12.95
C ASP A 194 -6.02 -11.74 -12.58
N ILE A 195 -4.79 -11.22 -12.68
CA ILE A 195 -3.57 -11.99 -12.43
C ILE A 195 -3.14 -11.81 -10.99
N ILE A 196 -2.96 -12.92 -10.28
CA ILE A 196 -2.30 -12.96 -8.98
C ILE A 196 -0.81 -13.18 -9.25
N LEU A 197 0.02 -12.21 -8.88
CA LEU A 197 1.46 -12.27 -9.11
C LEU A 197 2.15 -13.21 -8.10
N PRO A 198 3.30 -13.79 -8.45
CA PRO A 198 4.09 -14.57 -7.51
C PRO A 198 4.41 -13.78 -6.24
N PRO A 199 4.41 -14.43 -5.07
CA PRO A 199 4.76 -13.77 -3.82
C PRO A 199 6.23 -13.37 -3.81
N LEU A 200 6.53 -12.26 -3.15
CA LEU A 200 7.90 -11.85 -2.85
C LEU A 200 8.11 -11.82 -1.33
N GLU A 201 9.22 -12.37 -0.89
CA GLU A 201 9.74 -12.20 0.46
C GLU A 201 10.61 -10.95 0.49
N ILE A 202 10.38 -10.10 1.48
CA ILE A 202 11.13 -8.86 1.71
C ILE A 202 12.12 -9.13 2.84
N SER A 203 13.41 -9.05 2.53
CA SER A 203 14.48 -9.23 3.50
C SER A 203 15.33 -7.97 3.56
N THR A 204 15.51 -7.42 4.75
CA THR A 204 16.30 -6.21 5.00
C THR A 204 17.19 -6.39 6.21
N SER A 205 18.35 -5.73 6.24
CA SER A 205 19.21 -5.65 7.43
C SER A 205 18.67 -4.74 8.53
N LYS A 206 17.63 -3.95 8.22
CA LYS A 206 16.98 -3.06 9.19
C LYS A 206 16.06 -3.84 10.12
N ALA A 207 15.69 -3.23 11.26
CA ALA A 207 14.80 -3.84 12.24
C ALA A 207 13.41 -4.21 11.67
N PHE A 208 12.94 -3.46 10.66
CA PHE A 208 11.72 -3.72 9.88
C PHE A 208 11.78 -2.96 8.55
N TYR A 209 10.85 -3.25 7.64
CA TYR A 209 10.77 -2.62 6.31
C TYR A 209 10.24 -1.17 6.41
N ASN A 210 11.11 -0.29 6.91
CA ASN A 210 10.82 1.14 7.12
C ASN A 210 11.08 1.96 5.84
N TYR A 211 10.88 3.29 5.91
CA TYR A 211 11.09 4.21 4.79
C TYR A 211 12.49 4.08 4.17
N GLU A 212 13.52 3.97 5.01
CA GLU A 212 14.91 3.82 4.56
C GLU A 212 15.09 2.51 3.79
N ALA A 213 14.57 1.38 4.31
CA ALA A 213 14.61 0.09 3.64
C ALA A 213 13.79 0.04 2.35
N LYS A 214 12.70 0.83 2.26
CA LYS A 214 11.81 0.91 1.09
C LYS A 214 12.44 1.69 -0.08
N TYR A 215 13.18 2.76 0.19
CA TYR A 215 13.52 3.75 -0.84
C TYR A 215 14.98 4.17 -0.91
N LEU A 216 15.77 3.94 0.15
CA LEU A 216 17.13 4.47 0.27
C LEU A 216 18.20 3.40 0.44
N ALA A 217 17.85 2.23 0.99
CA ALA A 217 18.81 1.18 1.27
C ALA A 217 19.01 0.24 0.07
N ASP A 218 20.26 -0.04 -0.27
CA ASP A 218 20.63 -1.00 -1.32
C ASP A 218 20.70 -2.45 -0.81
N ASP A 219 20.52 -2.67 0.50
CA ASP A 219 20.63 -3.98 1.14
C ASP A 219 19.29 -4.70 1.31
N THR A 220 18.19 -4.10 0.85
CA THR A 220 16.89 -4.77 0.82
C THR A 220 16.83 -5.73 -0.38
N SER A 221 16.62 -7.00 -0.10
CA SER A 221 16.46 -8.03 -1.13
C SER A 221 15.00 -8.47 -1.25
N TYR A 222 14.64 -8.85 -2.47
CA TYR A 222 13.30 -9.32 -2.83
C TYR A 222 13.46 -10.65 -3.54
N VAL A 223 13.04 -11.73 -2.91
CA VAL A 223 13.25 -13.08 -3.41
C VAL A 223 11.95 -13.85 -3.44
N LEU A 224 11.88 -14.89 -4.29
CA LEU A 224 10.80 -15.86 -4.19
C LEU A 224 10.93 -16.60 -2.86
N PRO A 225 9.85 -16.67 -2.05
CA PRO A 225 9.90 -17.44 -0.82
C PRO A 225 10.04 -18.94 -1.14
N ASN A 226 10.83 -19.64 -0.35
CA ASN A 226 10.95 -21.10 -0.48
C ASN A 226 9.75 -21.78 0.21
N PHE A 227 8.63 -21.84 -0.49
CA PHE A 227 7.41 -22.52 -0.06
C PHE A 227 7.18 -23.81 -0.82
N ASP A 228 6.51 -24.77 -0.19
CA ASP A 228 5.85 -25.82 -0.94
C ASP A 228 4.57 -25.27 -1.62
N SER A 229 4.06 -26.01 -2.59
CA SER A 229 2.90 -25.57 -3.38
C SER A 229 1.64 -25.33 -2.55
N GLN A 230 1.46 -26.04 -1.44
CA GLN A 230 0.29 -25.88 -0.59
C GLN A 230 0.36 -24.58 0.20
N LYS A 231 1.51 -24.26 0.75
CA LYS A 231 1.75 -23.02 1.49
C LYS A 231 1.67 -21.80 0.59
N GLU A 232 2.27 -21.87 -0.61
CA GLU A 232 2.15 -20.81 -1.61
C GLU A 232 0.69 -20.58 -1.99
N GLN A 233 -0.06 -21.63 -2.31
CA GLN A 233 -1.47 -21.53 -2.66
C GLN A 233 -2.31 -20.92 -1.53
N LYS A 234 -2.01 -21.24 -0.26
CA LYS A 234 -2.67 -20.64 0.92
C LYS A 234 -2.47 -19.12 0.93
N LEU A 235 -1.23 -18.64 0.70
CA LEU A 235 -0.92 -17.21 0.65
C LEU A 235 -1.63 -16.50 -0.51
N LEU A 236 -1.55 -17.07 -1.72
CA LEU A 236 -2.20 -16.51 -2.91
C LEU A 236 -3.73 -16.43 -2.76
N THR A 237 -4.35 -17.48 -2.22
CA THR A 237 -5.79 -17.51 -1.93
C THR A 237 -6.18 -16.43 -0.91
N LEU A 238 -5.36 -16.23 0.12
CA LEU A 238 -5.58 -15.20 1.13
C LEU A 238 -5.44 -13.79 0.53
N ALA A 239 -4.49 -13.57 -0.36
CA ALA A 239 -4.31 -12.31 -1.09
C ALA A 239 -5.52 -12.01 -1.99
N GLU A 240 -5.98 -12.99 -2.75
CA GLU A 240 -7.16 -12.88 -3.60
C GLU A 240 -8.43 -12.58 -2.79
N LYS A 241 -8.64 -13.31 -1.69
CA LYS A 241 -9.77 -13.06 -0.77
C LYS A 241 -9.70 -11.64 -0.20
N THR A 242 -8.52 -11.19 0.21
CA THR A 242 -8.32 -9.84 0.75
C THR A 242 -8.64 -8.77 -0.30
N PHE A 243 -8.12 -8.90 -1.51
CA PHE A 243 -8.38 -7.98 -2.62
C PHE A 243 -9.88 -7.85 -2.92
N LYS A 244 -10.59 -8.98 -2.98
CA LYS A 244 -12.05 -9.03 -3.22
C LYS A 244 -12.86 -8.40 -2.09
N VAL A 245 -12.54 -8.72 -0.84
CA VAL A 245 -13.25 -8.21 0.35
C VAL A 245 -13.04 -6.71 0.53
N MET A 246 -11.86 -6.19 0.15
CA MET A 246 -11.59 -4.75 0.15
C MET A 246 -12.19 -4.03 -1.06
N GLU A 247 -12.86 -4.74 -1.97
CA GLU A 247 -13.44 -4.21 -3.20
C GLU A 247 -12.40 -3.51 -4.09
N CYS A 248 -11.15 -3.96 -4.03
CA CYS A 248 -10.08 -3.44 -4.86
C CYS A 248 -10.32 -3.77 -6.33
N LYS A 249 -9.81 -2.92 -7.22
CA LYS A 249 -9.97 -3.06 -8.67
C LYS A 249 -8.69 -2.69 -9.40
N GLY A 250 -8.48 -3.35 -10.55
CA GLY A 250 -7.37 -3.11 -11.46
C GLY A 250 -6.05 -3.63 -10.92
N TRP A 251 -5.49 -3.01 -9.91
CA TRP A 251 -4.22 -3.40 -9.33
C TRP A 251 -4.11 -3.01 -7.86
N ALA A 252 -3.37 -3.80 -7.10
CA ALA A 252 -3.03 -3.51 -5.71
C ALA A 252 -1.91 -4.43 -5.23
N ARG A 253 -1.41 -4.19 -4.03
CA ARG A 253 -0.46 -5.05 -3.33
C ARG A 253 -0.99 -5.36 -1.94
N VAL A 254 -1.02 -6.62 -1.58
CA VAL A 254 -1.37 -7.09 -0.23
C VAL A 254 -0.08 -7.49 0.48
N ASP A 255 0.20 -6.85 1.61
CA ASP A 255 1.40 -7.08 2.40
C ASP A 255 1.06 -7.97 3.61
N PHE A 256 1.94 -8.92 3.90
CA PHE A 256 1.74 -9.96 4.90
C PHE A 256 2.93 -10.06 5.85
N VAL A 257 2.66 -10.56 7.03
CA VAL A 257 3.66 -11.13 7.92
C VAL A 257 3.35 -12.61 8.18
N GLU A 258 4.38 -13.41 8.31
CA GLU A 258 4.29 -14.83 8.66
C GLU A 258 4.79 -15.01 10.09
N ASP A 259 4.07 -15.79 10.91
CA ASP A 259 4.49 -16.12 12.26
C ASP A 259 5.43 -17.34 12.33
N GLU A 260 5.90 -17.67 13.52
CA GLU A 260 6.77 -18.83 13.77
C GLU A 260 6.10 -20.19 13.49
N ASN A 261 4.78 -20.24 13.41
CA ASN A 261 4.01 -21.43 13.07
C ASN A 261 3.74 -21.54 11.54
N GLY A 262 4.18 -20.56 10.78
CA GLY A 262 3.96 -20.49 9.33
C GLY A 262 2.57 -19.98 8.93
N GLU A 263 1.84 -19.33 9.84
CA GLU A 263 0.56 -18.72 9.56
C GLU A 263 0.72 -17.29 9.03
N PHE A 264 -0.12 -16.93 8.04
CA PHE A 264 -0.06 -15.62 7.39
C PHE A 264 -1.09 -14.66 7.97
N TYR A 265 -0.67 -13.41 8.14
CA TYR A 265 -1.50 -12.31 8.62
C TYR A 265 -1.39 -11.13 7.66
N VAL A 266 -2.53 -10.60 7.21
CA VAL A 266 -2.56 -9.39 6.36
C VAL A 266 -2.15 -8.19 7.20
N LEU A 267 -1.11 -7.50 6.77
CA LEU A 267 -0.58 -6.30 7.41
C LEU A 267 -1.30 -5.06 6.90
N GLU A 268 -1.31 -4.88 5.58
CA GLU A 268 -1.97 -3.76 4.88
C GLU A 268 -2.27 -4.10 3.41
N VAL A 269 -3.12 -3.27 2.79
CA VAL A 269 -3.41 -3.32 1.36
C VAL A 269 -3.09 -1.95 0.76
N ASN A 270 -2.27 -1.95 -0.29
CA ASN A 270 -1.85 -0.75 -1.00
C ASN A 270 -2.53 -0.70 -2.38
N THR A 271 -3.42 0.27 -2.61
CA THR A 271 -4.22 0.40 -3.83
C THR A 271 -3.54 1.19 -4.95
N VAL A 272 -2.44 1.89 -4.65
CA VAL A 272 -1.60 2.58 -5.64
C VAL A 272 -0.12 2.27 -5.35
N PRO A 273 0.30 0.99 -5.50
CA PRO A 273 1.67 0.62 -5.20
C PRO A 273 2.66 1.33 -6.14
N GLY A 274 3.88 1.55 -5.64
CA GLY A 274 4.94 2.19 -6.42
C GLY A 274 5.20 1.49 -7.75
N MET A 275 5.51 2.29 -8.77
CA MET A 275 5.74 1.85 -10.16
C MET A 275 7.11 2.32 -10.68
N THR A 276 8.14 2.31 -9.82
CA THR A 276 9.52 2.46 -10.26
C THR A 276 10.11 1.11 -10.69
N SER A 277 11.26 1.10 -11.34
CA SER A 277 11.99 -0.13 -11.68
C SER A 277 12.36 -1.00 -10.45
N HIS A 278 12.36 -0.42 -9.26
CA HIS A 278 12.65 -1.10 -8.00
C HIS A 278 11.40 -1.53 -7.24
N SER A 279 10.21 -1.18 -7.73
CA SER A 279 8.94 -1.46 -7.07
C SER A 279 8.56 -2.94 -7.12
N LEU A 280 7.89 -3.40 -6.07
CA LEU A 280 7.60 -4.82 -5.83
C LEU A 280 6.66 -5.42 -6.88
N LEU A 281 5.62 -4.66 -7.29
CA LEU A 281 4.65 -5.17 -8.26
C LEU A 281 5.28 -5.45 -9.64
N PRO A 282 6.04 -4.54 -10.27
CA PRO A 282 6.77 -4.83 -11.51
C PRO A 282 7.79 -5.95 -11.36
N LYS A 283 8.47 -6.06 -10.20
CA LYS A 283 9.39 -7.17 -9.94
C LYS A 283 8.69 -8.52 -9.90
N ALA A 284 7.53 -8.61 -9.23
CA ALA A 284 6.75 -9.83 -9.19
C ALA A 284 6.22 -10.22 -10.58
N ALA A 285 5.72 -9.26 -11.37
CA ALA A 285 5.27 -9.47 -12.74
C ALA A 285 6.37 -10.03 -13.65
N LYS A 286 7.59 -9.52 -13.51
CA LYS A 286 8.75 -9.99 -14.27
C LYS A 286 9.06 -11.48 -14.04
N LEU A 287 8.75 -12.03 -12.87
CA LEU A 287 8.97 -13.46 -12.56
C LEU A 287 8.12 -14.39 -13.43
N ILE A 288 7.01 -13.89 -13.98
CA ILE A 288 6.13 -14.61 -14.91
C ILE A 288 6.20 -14.05 -16.32
N ASN A 289 7.31 -13.38 -16.66
CA ASN A 289 7.61 -12.82 -17.96
C ASN A 289 6.64 -11.73 -18.45
N ILE A 290 6.00 -11.01 -17.54
CA ILE A 290 5.25 -9.77 -17.84
C ILE A 290 6.22 -8.62 -17.63
N ASP A 291 6.53 -7.90 -18.70
CA ASP A 291 7.45 -6.76 -18.62
C ASP A 291 6.75 -5.50 -18.09
N TYR A 292 7.52 -4.42 -17.90
CA TYR A 292 7.00 -3.20 -17.30
C TYR A 292 5.94 -2.51 -18.17
N ASP A 293 6.14 -2.50 -19.49
CA ASP A 293 5.19 -1.87 -20.41
C ASP A 293 3.87 -2.66 -20.43
N GLU A 294 3.95 -4.00 -20.41
CA GLU A 294 2.79 -4.88 -20.29
C GLU A 294 2.04 -4.66 -18.97
N VAL A 295 2.76 -4.49 -17.83
CA VAL A 295 2.13 -4.16 -16.53
C VAL A 295 1.32 -2.87 -16.65
N VAL A 296 1.90 -1.82 -17.23
CA VAL A 296 1.21 -0.52 -17.43
C VAL A 296 0.00 -0.70 -18.35
N GLY A 297 0.13 -1.44 -19.43
CA GLY A 297 -0.96 -1.75 -20.36
C GLY A 297 -2.14 -2.45 -19.67
N ILE A 298 -1.86 -3.51 -18.88
CA ILE A 298 -2.90 -4.22 -18.12
C ILE A 298 -3.62 -3.28 -17.14
N ILE A 299 -2.89 -2.40 -16.45
CA ILE A 299 -3.50 -1.42 -15.52
C ILE A 299 -4.42 -0.44 -16.26
N VAL A 300 -4.04 -0.01 -17.45
CA VAL A 300 -4.86 0.88 -18.27
C VAL A 300 -6.15 0.21 -18.73
N GLU A 301 -6.10 -1.06 -19.10
CA GLU A 301 -7.25 -1.82 -19.60
C GLU A 301 -8.22 -2.26 -18.48
N ALA A 302 -7.74 -2.43 -17.23
CA ALA A 302 -8.53 -2.83 -16.07
C ALA A 302 -9.43 -1.70 -15.56
#